data_2fcec8edecf11c309c8645024eaa35b5
#
_entry.id   2fcec8edecf11c309c8645024eaa35b5
#
_cell.length_a   1.000
_cell.length_b   1.000
_cell.length_c   1.000
_cell.angle_alpha   90.00
_cell.angle_beta   90.00
_cell.angle_gamma   90.00
#
_symmetry.space_group_name_H-M   'P 1'
#
loop_
_entity.id
_entity.type
_entity.pdbx_description
1 polymer ?
#
loop_
_entity_poly.entity_id
_entity_poly.type
_entity_poly.pdbx_seq_one_letter_code
_entity_poly.pdbx_strand_id
1 'polypeptide(L)'
;MAFNIWKIGLHIQQHEALAVAVVRDATGWFLQRWWRMPLAPQVILDGHIREPEQLVATLLPWSRELPRRHHIYLSFPANRTLQKKFPRPAMTLREPEQTAWLSGLMARELDMSQDALHFDYSEDTLSPAFNVTAAQSKEISTLLTLIQALKVQVKAITPDASALQRFIPYLPEHQQCLVWRDETQWLWATRSSWGRKLTGDIGRLDELAATLSLSPTAIALCDPSGFDPLNVVSVRQPPIPPHSHRFTIALGLAMGGSY
;
A
#
# COMPACT_ATOMS: atom_id res chain seq x y z
N MET A 1 4.64 3.03 -32.05
CA MET A 1 4.81 2.15 -30.87
C MET A 1 4.44 2.96 -29.64
N ALA A 2 3.37 2.60 -28.94
CA ALA A 2 3.03 3.25 -27.68
C ALA A 2 4.10 2.84 -26.66
N PHE A 3 4.88 3.81 -26.20
CA PHE A 3 5.88 3.55 -25.14
C PHE A 3 5.13 3.32 -23.83
N ASN A 4 5.06 2.07 -23.40
CA ASN A 4 4.43 1.70 -22.16
C ASN A 4 5.18 2.35 -20.97
N ILE A 5 4.45 3.12 -20.15
CA ILE A 5 4.98 3.69 -18.92
C ILE A 5 5.10 2.55 -17.91
N TRP A 6 6.28 2.40 -17.31
CA TRP A 6 6.47 1.45 -16.22
C TRP A 6 5.73 1.94 -14.98
N LYS A 7 4.87 1.10 -14.45
CA LYS A 7 4.27 1.29 -13.13
C LYS A 7 5.08 0.50 -12.13
N ILE A 8 5.65 1.19 -11.15
CA ILE A 8 6.59 0.59 -10.21
C ILE A 8 6.03 0.76 -8.81
N GLY A 9 5.71 -0.34 -8.14
CA GLY A 9 5.39 -0.33 -6.73
C GLY A 9 6.67 -0.48 -5.91
N LEU A 10 6.86 0.39 -4.95
CA LEU A 10 7.97 0.35 -4.00
C LEU A 10 7.40 0.16 -2.59
N HIS A 11 7.69 -0.98 -2.00
CA HIS A 11 7.33 -1.33 -0.63
C HIS A 11 8.58 -1.29 0.26
N ILE A 12 8.62 -0.34 1.20
CA ILE A 12 9.72 -0.18 2.14
C ILE A 12 9.32 -0.86 3.45
N GLN A 13 10.07 -1.88 3.84
CA GLN A 13 9.90 -2.66 5.07
C GLN A 13 11.04 -2.37 6.04
N GLN A 14 11.01 -2.99 7.21
CA GLN A 14 12.04 -2.78 8.24
C GLN A 14 13.43 -3.22 7.79
N HIS A 15 13.55 -4.35 7.10
CA HIS A 15 14.83 -4.96 6.76
C HIS A 15 15.16 -4.96 5.26
N GLU A 16 14.22 -4.54 4.44
CA GLU A 16 14.41 -4.47 2.99
C GLU A 16 13.41 -3.53 2.31
N ALA A 17 13.76 -3.05 1.13
CA ALA A 17 12.83 -2.45 0.21
C ALA A 17 12.64 -3.38 -1.00
N LEU A 18 11.38 -3.60 -1.38
CA LEU A 18 10.99 -4.44 -2.49
C LEU A 18 10.33 -3.59 -3.57
N ALA A 19 10.74 -3.76 -4.81
CA ALA A 19 10.13 -3.06 -5.92
C ALA A 19 9.72 -4.03 -7.04
N VAL A 20 8.59 -3.73 -7.67
CA VAL A 20 8.07 -4.47 -8.82
C VAL A 20 7.68 -3.48 -9.90
N ALA A 21 8.19 -3.68 -11.11
CA ALA A 21 7.79 -2.93 -12.29
C ALA A 21 6.87 -3.78 -13.16
N VAL A 22 5.71 -3.20 -13.50
CA VAL A 22 4.77 -3.78 -14.45
C VAL A 22 4.37 -2.77 -15.51
N VAL A 23 3.92 -3.26 -16.64
CA VAL A 23 3.17 -2.49 -17.63
C VAL A 23 1.80 -3.13 -17.82
N ARG A 24 0.84 -2.33 -18.26
CA ARG A 24 -0.51 -2.81 -18.57
C ARG A 24 -0.82 -2.52 -20.03
N ASP A 25 -1.37 -3.50 -20.72
CA ASP A 25 -1.99 -3.32 -22.01
C ASP A 25 -3.43 -3.88 -22.03
N ALA A 26 -4.00 -4.07 -23.22
CA ALA A 26 -5.36 -4.60 -23.39
C ALA A 26 -5.50 -6.05 -22.93
N THR A 27 -4.41 -6.81 -22.89
CA THR A 27 -4.41 -8.25 -22.55
C THR A 27 -4.13 -8.53 -21.08
N GLY A 28 -3.64 -7.51 -20.32
CA GLY A 28 -3.41 -7.67 -18.88
C GLY A 28 -2.14 -7.00 -18.36
N TRP A 29 -1.63 -7.55 -17.28
CA TRP A 29 -0.43 -7.07 -16.61
C TRP A 29 0.80 -7.88 -17.05
N PHE A 30 1.92 -7.16 -17.26
CA PHE A 30 3.20 -7.73 -17.71
C PHE A 30 4.27 -7.37 -16.71
N LEU A 31 4.86 -8.39 -16.06
CA LEU A 31 6.03 -8.19 -15.20
C LEU A 31 7.23 -7.79 -16.07
N GLN A 32 7.83 -6.66 -15.76
CA GLN A 32 9.03 -6.17 -16.43
C GLN A 32 10.28 -6.49 -15.63
N ARG A 33 10.26 -6.17 -14.34
CA ARG A 33 11.41 -6.35 -13.46
C ARG A 33 10.98 -6.33 -11.99
N TRP A 34 11.84 -6.86 -11.14
CA TRP A 34 11.71 -6.78 -9.70
C TRP A 34 13.08 -6.52 -9.06
N TRP A 35 13.09 -5.94 -7.85
CA TRP A 35 14.28 -5.63 -7.09
C TRP A 35 14.06 -5.93 -5.62
N ARG A 36 15.14 -6.37 -4.99
CA ARG A 36 15.22 -6.55 -3.54
C ARG A 36 16.44 -5.80 -3.05
N MET A 37 16.24 -4.84 -2.17
CA MET A 37 17.27 -3.96 -1.65
C MET A 37 17.32 -4.11 -0.12
N PRO A 38 18.28 -4.87 0.43
CA PRO A 38 18.42 -5.02 1.87
C PRO A 38 18.69 -3.68 2.55
N LEU A 39 18.07 -3.47 3.71
CA LEU A 39 18.24 -2.28 4.55
C LEU A 39 18.97 -2.66 5.84
N ALA A 40 19.83 -1.76 6.33
CA ALA A 40 20.45 -1.92 7.63
C ALA A 40 19.39 -1.78 8.74
N PRO A 41 19.50 -2.51 9.86
CA PRO A 41 18.44 -2.61 10.88
C PRO A 41 18.01 -1.27 11.48
N GLN A 42 18.90 -0.25 11.51
CA GLN A 42 18.62 1.07 12.07
C GLN A 42 17.89 2.01 11.10
N VAL A 43 17.76 1.67 9.81
CA VAL A 43 17.23 2.58 8.78
C VAL A 43 15.73 2.79 8.98
N ILE A 44 14.99 1.71 9.21
CA ILE A 44 13.56 1.73 9.48
C ILE A 44 13.31 1.07 10.85
N LEU A 45 12.56 1.75 11.70
CA LEU A 45 12.15 1.21 13.00
C LEU A 45 10.66 1.51 13.22
N ASP A 46 9.87 0.48 13.45
CA ASP A 46 8.42 0.57 13.68
C ASP A 46 7.68 1.41 12.61
N GLY A 47 8.09 1.26 11.36
CA GLY A 47 7.54 2.02 10.22
C GLY A 47 8.05 3.47 10.10
N HIS A 48 8.93 3.91 11.01
CA HIS A 48 9.58 5.22 10.93
C HIS A 48 10.90 5.14 10.17
N ILE A 49 11.13 6.07 9.26
CA ILE A 49 12.43 6.29 8.65
C ILE A 49 13.32 7.02 9.65
N ARG A 50 14.29 6.31 10.24
CA ARG A 50 15.24 6.85 11.22
C ARG A 50 16.46 7.46 10.56
N GLU A 51 16.95 6.80 9.51
CA GLU A 51 18.17 7.19 8.78
C GLU A 51 17.84 7.46 7.29
N PRO A 52 17.26 8.64 6.97
CA PRO A 52 16.83 8.98 5.61
C PRO A 52 17.99 8.95 4.60
N GLU A 53 19.18 9.41 4.99
CA GLU A 53 20.34 9.45 4.13
C GLU A 53 20.83 8.05 3.76
N GLN A 54 20.81 7.11 4.70
CA GLN A 54 21.16 5.71 4.43
C GLN A 54 20.13 5.04 3.53
N LEU A 55 18.83 5.36 3.72
CA LEU A 55 17.78 4.86 2.85
C LEU A 55 17.97 5.37 1.42
N VAL A 56 18.24 6.67 1.25
CA VAL A 56 18.57 7.25 -0.06
C VAL A 56 19.78 6.56 -0.67
N ALA A 57 20.88 6.39 0.08
CA ALA A 57 22.09 5.74 -0.41
C ALA A 57 21.81 4.30 -0.89
N THR A 58 20.97 3.55 -0.18
CA THR A 58 20.58 2.18 -0.57
C THR A 58 19.69 2.16 -1.81
N LEU A 59 18.77 3.11 -1.96
CA LEU A 59 17.82 3.14 -3.08
C LEU A 59 18.39 3.84 -4.32
N LEU A 60 19.45 4.63 -4.20
CA LEU A 60 20.02 5.41 -5.30
C LEU A 60 20.51 4.56 -6.49
N PRO A 61 21.21 3.42 -6.30
CA PRO A 61 21.57 2.53 -7.42
C PRO A 61 20.34 2.05 -8.18
N TRP A 62 19.32 1.60 -7.44
CA TRP A 62 18.04 1.16 -8.02
C TRP A 62 17.37 2.28 -8.84
N SER A 63 17.30 3.51 -8.32
CA SER A 63 16.64 4.61 -9.03
C SER A 63 17.30 4.94 -10.36
N ARG A 64 18.61 4.71 -10.51
CA ARG A 64 19.37 4.93 -11.75
C ARG A 64 19.12 3.86 -12.82
N GLU A 65 18.63 2.70 -12.43
CA GLU A 65 18.27 1.62 -13.36
C GLU A 65 16.87 1.82 -14.01
N LEU A 66 16.09 2.76 -13.49
CA LEU A 66 14.72 2.96 -13.94
C LEU A 66 14.67 3.62 -15.33
N PRO A 67 13.75 3.23 -16.20
CA PRO A 67 13.58 3.88 -17.49
C PRO A 67 13.10 5.32 -17.31
N ARG A 68 13.36 6.18 -18.30
CA ARG A 68 12.96 7.60 -18.23
C ARG A 68 11.44 7.81 -18.05
N ARG A 69 10.61 6.85 -18.53
CA ARG A 69 9.15 6.90 -18.42
C ARG A 69 8.69 5.87 -17.40
N HIS A 70 8.55 6.31 -16.16
CA HIS A 70 8.05 5.48 -15.08
C HIS A 70 7.18 6.30 -14.12
N HIS A 71 6.32 5.62 -13.39
CA HIS A 71 5.56 6.15 -12.26
C HIS A 71 5.80 5.27 -11.04
N ILE A 72 6.20 5.86 -9.93
CA ILE A 72 6.36 5.16 -8.65
C ILE A 72 5.07 5.26 -7.84
N TYR A 73 4.64 4.12 -7.33
CA TYR A 73 3.58 3.98 -6.34
C TYR A 73 4.24 3.48 -5.06
N LEU A 74 4.23 4.32 -4.04
CA LEU A 74 5.01 4.10 -2.83
C LEU A 74 4.12 3.64 -1.70
N SER A 75 4.58 2.64 -0.93
CA SER A 75 3.91 2.24 0.30
C SER A 75 4.06 3.28 1.39
N PHE A 76 3.01 3.44 2.19
CA PHE A 76 3.06 4.09 3.48
C PHE A 76 2.63 3.08 4.55
N PRO A 77 3.35 2.97 5.69
CA PRO A 77 3.04 1.94 6.67
C PRO A 77 1.64 2.09 7.27
N ALA A 78 0.81 1.04 7.23
CA ALA A 78 -0.55 1.07 7.76
C ALA A 78 -0.59 1.41 9.27
N ASN A 79 0.48 1.13 10.01
CA ASN A 79 0.60 1.52 11.42
C ASN A 79 0.80 3.02 11.65
N ARG A 80 1.05 3.77 10.62
CA ARG A 80 1.23 5.22 10.64
C ARG A 80 0.04 5.95 10.01
N THR A 81 -1.01 5.22 9.63
CA THR A 81 -2.25 5.77 9.09
C THR A 81 -3.36 5.71 10.13
N LEU A 82 -4.24 6.69 10.07
CA LEU A 82 -5.45 6.77 10.85
C LEU A 82 -6.63 6.62 9.90
N GLN A 83 -7.56 5.72 10.25
CA GLN A 83 -8.78 5.50 9.49
C GLN A 83 -9.96 5.93 10.34
N LYS A 84 -10.83 6.75 9.77
CA LYS A 84 -12.07 7.20 10.38
C LYS A 84 -13.19 7.17 9.37
N LYS A 85 -14.39 6.91 9.89
CA LYS A 85 -15.61 6.93 9.10
C LYS A 85 -16.48 8.08 9.59
N PHE A 86 -16.85 8.97 8.68
CA PHE A 86 -17.71 10.12 8.98
C PHE A 86 -19.02 10.02 8.20
N PRO A 87 -20.17 10.26 8.84
CA PRO A 87 -21.44 10.32 8.12
C PRO A 87 -21.41 11.46 7.10
N ARG A 88 -22.13 11.31 5.99
CA ARG A 88 -22.29 12.39 5.01
C ARG A 88 -23.05 13.56 5.66
N PRO A 89 -22.68 14.82 5.33
CA PRO A 89 -23.45 15.97 5.77
C PRO A 89 -24.87 15.93 5.17
N ALA A 90 -25.82 16.53 5.88
CA ALA A 90 -27.21 16.62 5.41
C ALA A 90 -27.38 17.46 4.13
N MET A 91 -26.42 18.37 3.87
CA MET A 91 -26.39 19.20 2.67
C MET A 91 -25.38 18.66 1.66
N THR A 92 -25.66 18.86 0.38
CA THR A 92 -24.69 18.55 -0.69
C THR A 92 -23.58 19.61 -0.69
N LEU A 93 -22.35 19.18 -0.46
CA LEU A 93 -21.15 20.01 -0.53
C LEU A 93 -20.45 19.80 -1.88
N ARG A 94 -19.84 20.86 -2.39
CA ARG A 94 -18.89 20.74 -3.52
C ARG A 94 -17.57 20.13 -3.01
N GLU A 95 -16.79 19.52 -3.89
CA GLU A 95 -15.57 18.84 -3.54
C GLU A 95 -14.60 19.66 -2.64
N PRO A 96 -14.32 20.97 -2.90
CA PRO A 96 -13.48 21.76 -2.00
C PRO A 96 -14.09 21.99 -0.61
N GLU A 97 -15.43 22.19 -0.55
CA GLU A 97 -16.17 22.37 0.71
C GLU A 97 -16.18 21.06 1.52
N GLN A 98 -16.36 19.95 0.84
CA GLN A 98 -16.33 18.60 1.41
C GLN A 98 -14.96 18.29 1.99
N THR A 99 -13.88 18.60 1.25
CA THR A 99 -12.50 18.45 1.71
C THR A 99 -12.23 19.29 2.96
N ALA A 100 -12.63 20.57 2.95
CA ALA A 100 -12.48 21.46 4.11
C ALA A 100 -13.28 20.97 5.32
N TRP A 101 -14.50 20.48 5.11
CA TRP A 101 -15.34 19.94 6.16
C TRP A 101 -14.74 18.67 6.79
N LEU A 102 -14.27 17.71 5.97
CA LEU A 102 -13.60 16.50 6.44
C LEU A 102 -12.30 16.82 7.19
N SER A 103 -11.51 17.78 6.69
CA SER A 103 -10.30 18.26 7.37
C SER A 103 -10.61 18.78 8.78
N GLY A 104 -11.66 19.60 8.91
CA GLY A 104 -12.11 20.11 10.21
C GLY A 104 -12.61 19.01 11.15
N LEU A 105 -13.28 17.98 10.64
CA LEU A 105 -13.71 16.83 11.43
C LEU A 105 -12.52 16.00 11.92
N MET A 106 -11.56 15.71 11.04
CA MET A 106 -10.36 14.95 11.38
C MET A 106 -9.51 15.69 12.43
N ALA A 107 -9.32 16.99 12.25
CA ALA A 107 -8.55 17.81 13.18
C ALA A 107 -9.15 17.80 14.60
N ARG A 108 -10.48 17.91 14.71
CA ARG A 108 -11.18 17.82 16.01
C ARG A 108 -11.12 16.42 16.63
N GLU A 109 -11.33 15.40 15.81
CA GLU A 109 -11.32 14.01 16.28
C GLU A 109 -9.97 13.57 16.82
N LEU A 110 -8.89 14.12 16.26
CA LEU A 110 -7.51 13.75 16.58
C LEU A 110 -6.84 14.77 17.51
N ASP A 111 -7.52 15.85 17.88
CA ASP A 111 -6.96 16.98 18.65
C ASP A 111 -5.66 17.52 18.01
N MET A 112 -5.68 17.70 16.69
CA MET A 112 -4.55 18.15 15.90
C MET A 112 -4.94 19.35 15.03
N SER A 113 -3.94 20.15 14.61
CA SER A 113 -4.19 21.19 13.62
C SER A 113 -4.46 20.57 12.23
N GLN A 114 -5.25 21.25 11.40
CA GLN A 114 -5.56 20.78 10.04
C GLN A 114 -4.30 20.58 9.20
N ASP A 115 -3.31 21.49 9.33
CA ASP A 115 -2.04 21.44 8.60
C ASP A 115 -1.12 20.29 9.05
N ALA A 116 -1.38 19.70 10.21
CA ALA A 116 -0.60 18.57 10.71
C ALA A 116 -0.97 17.23 10.04
N LEU A 117 -2.03 17.22 9.23
CA LEU A 117 -2.56 16.02 8.60
C LEU A 117 -2.60 16.14 7.08
N HIS A 118 -2.11 15.11 6.40
CA HIS A 118 -2.50 14.78 5.04
C HIS A 118 -3.57 13.70 5.08
N PHE A 119 -4.64 13.87 4.33
CA PHE A 119 -5.69 12.87 4.27
C PHE A 119 -6.23 12.69 2.86
N ASP A 120 -6.81 11.55 2.62
CA ASP A 120 -7.60 11.21 1.45
C ASP A 120 -8.90 10.56 1.90
N TYR A 121 -9.94 10.58 1.06
CA TYR A 121 -11.23 10.01 1.41
C TYR A 121 -11.91 9.36 0.21
N SER A 122 -12.76 8.40 0.50
CA SER A 122 -13.65 7.76 -0.46
C SER A 122 -15.05 7.65 0.10
N GLU A 123 -16.02 7.60 -0.80
CA GLU A 123 -17.40 7.29 -0.40
C GLU A 123 -17.51 5.83 0.05
N ASP A 124 -18.19 5.62 1.17
CA ASP A 124 -18.51 4.26 1.59
C ASP A 124 -19.63 3.71 0.70
N THR A 125 -19.41 2.55 0.12
CA THR A 125 -20.39 1.90 -0.78
C THR A 125 -21.55 1.23 -0.04
N LEU A 126 -21.40 1.01 1.28
CA LEU A 126 -22.37 0.27 2.11
C LEU A 126 -23.21 1.18 3.01
N SER A 127 -22.81 2.43 3.18
CA SER A 127 -23.51 3.38 4.05
C SER A 127 -23.29 4.83 3.56
N PRO A 128 -24.18 5.78 3.93
CA PRO A 128 -24.01 7.20 3.59
C PRO A 128 -22.90 7.84 4.43
N ALA A 129 -21.66 7.47 4.17
CA ALA A 129 -20.50 7.91 4.92
C ALA A 129 -19.27 8.09 4.00
N PHE A 130 -18.25 8.74 4.55
CA PHE A 130 -16.91 8.84 3.97
C PHE A 130 -15.93 8.00 4.81
N ASN A 131 -15.15 7.18 4.13
CA ASN A 131 -13.99 6.53 4.71
C ASN A 131 -12.80 7.45 4.52
N VAL A 132 -12.26 7.98 5.60
CA VAL A 132 -11.13 8.92 5.57
C VAL A 132 -9.88 8.21 6.08
N THR A 133 -8.80 8.32 5.34
CA THR A 133 -7.47 7.85 5.71
C THR A 133 -6.55 9.05 5.86
N ALA A 134 -5.90 9.19 6.98
CA ALA A 134 -4.99 10.30 7.27
C ALA A 134 -3.62 9.82 7.74
N ALA A 135 -2.61 10.65 7.50
CA ALA A 135 -1.25 10.49 7.99
C ALA A 135 -0.68 11.83 8.47
N GLN A 136 0.32 11.80 9.32
CA GLN A 136 0.98 13.03 9.78
C GLN A 136 1.74 13.69 8.63
N SER A 137 1.53 14.99 8.42
CA SER A 137 2.17 15.80 7.37
C SER A 137 3.69 15.70 7.42
N LYS A 138 4.27 15.65 8.61
CA LYS A 138 5.72 15.52 8.81
C LYS A 138 6.26 14.22 8.19
N GLU A 139 5.56 13.10 8.36
CA GLU A 139 6.02 11.80 7.83
C GLU A 139 5.90 11.74 6.31
N ILE A 140 4.81 12.26 5.76
CA ILE A 140 4.64 12.38 4.31
C ILE A 140 5.71 13.29 3.71
N SER A 141 5.99 14.44 4.35
CA SER A 141 7.03 15.38 3.88
C SER A 141 8.43 14.76 3.91
N THR A 142 8.76 13.99 4.96
CA THR A 142 10.02 13.23 5.03
C THR A 142 10.15 12.27 3.85
N LEU A 143 9.08 11.54 3.55
CA LEU A 143 9.05 10.59 2.45
C LEU A 143 9.19 11.28 1.08
N LEU A 144 8.51 12.42 0.89
CA LEU A 144 8.61 13.21 -0.34
C LEU A 144 10.01 13.78 -0.55
N THR A 145 10.67 14.27 0.52
CA THR A 145 12.05 14.76 0.47
C THR A 145 13.02 13.65 0.04
N LEU A 146 12.86 12.46 0.59
CA LEU A 146 13.64 11.28 0.20
C LEU A 146 13.46 10.96 -1.29
N ILE A 147 12.22 10.97 -1.77
CA ILE A 147 11.90 10.71 -3.18
C ILE A 147 12.53 11.75 -4.11
N GLN A 148 12.49 13.01 -3.72
CA GLN A 148 13.16 14.09 -4.48
C GLN A 148 14.67 13.83 -4.59
N ALA A 149 15.33 13.36 -3.54
CA ALA A 149 16.75 12.99 -3.57
C ALA A 149 17.03 11.84 -4.55
N LEU A 150 16.10 10.90 -4.72
CA LEU A 150 16.20 9.81 -5.69
C LEU A 150 15.90 10.23 -7.14
N LYS A 151 15.36 11.44 -7.36
CA LYS A 151 14.97 11.97 -8.68
C LYS A 151 13.99 11.07 -9.43
N VAL A 152 13.07 10.42 -8.73
CA VAL A 152 12.04 9.56 -9.30
C VAL A 152 10.67 10.26 -9.32
N GLN A 153 9.77 9.81 -10.21
CA GLN A 153 8.43 10.39 -10.34
C GLN A 153 7.43 9.59 -9.52
N VAL A 154 7.07 10.09 -8.35
CA VAL A 154 6.01 9.49 -7.54
C VAL A 154 4.65 9.95 -8.03
N LYS A 155 3.78 8.97 -8.25
CA LYS A 155 2.39 9.18 -8.66
C LYS A 155 1.42 9.12 -7.50
N ALA A 156 1.67 8.23 -6.54
CA ALA A 156 0.85 8.09 -5.35
C ALA A 156 1.64 7.50 -4.18
N ILE A 157 1.22 7.85 -2.96
CA ILE A 157 1.61 7.24 -1.70
C ILE A 157 0.36 6.54 -1.16
N THR A 158 0.47 5.25 -0.87
CA THR A 158 -0.69 4.41 -0.56
C THR A 158 -0.40 3.56 0.68
N PRO A 159 -1.32 3.42 1.64
CA PRO A 159 -1.14 2.49 2.74
C PRO A 159 -0.86 1.07 2.24
N ASP A 160 0.16 0.42 2.80
CA ASP A 160 0.61 -0.90 2.36
C ASP A 160 -0.50 -1.95 2.40
N ALA A 161 -1.30 -1.98 3.48
CA ALA A 161 -2.43 -2.90 3.59
C ALA A 161 -3.50 -2.69 2.51
N SER A 162 -3.74 -1.44 2.08
CA SER A 162 -4.74 -1.15 1.03
C SER A 162 -4.32 -1.67 -0.34
N ALA A 163 -3.01 -1.86 -0.58
CA ALA A 163 -2.52 -2.45 -1.82
C ALA A 163 -3.03 -3.89 -2.05
N LEU A 164 -3.34 -4.61 -0.98
CA LEU A 164 -3.92 -5.96 -1.04
C LEU A 164 -5.32 -5.98 -1.70
N GLN A 165 -6.06 -4.87 -1.63
CA GLN A 165 -7.40 -4.77 -2.23
C GLN A 165 -7.37 -5.02 -3.74
N ARG A 166 -6.23 -4.78 -4.40
CA ARG A 166 -6.06 -4.99 -5.85
C ARG A 166 -6.15 -6.46 -6.26
N PHE A 167 -5.95 -7.35 -5.32
CA PHE A 167 -5.99 -8.81 -5.58
C PHE A 167 -7.35 -9.42 -5.26
N ILE A 168 -8.22 -8.75 -4.52
CA ILE A 168 -9.54 -9.29 -4.14
C ILE A 168 -10.36 -9.78 -5.33
N PRO A 169 -10.40 -9.09 -6.50
CA PRO A 169 -11.12 -9.57 -7.67
C PRO A 169 -10.58 -10.87 -8.29
N TYR A 170 -9.37 -11.29 -7.91
CA TYR A 170 -8.70 -12.49 -8.43
C TYR A 170 -8.77 -13.66 -7.46
N LEU A 171 -9.37 -13.47 -6.27
CA LEU A 171 -9.59 -14.54 -5.32
C LEU A 171 -10.76 -15.42 -5.77
N PRO A 172 -10.77 -16.72 -5.38
CA PRO A 172 -11.96 -17.56 -5.48
C PRO A 172 -13.17 -16.93 -4.80
N GLU A 173 -14.38 -17.15 -5.30
CA GLU A 173 -15.63 -16.51 -4.82
C GLU A 173 -15.88 -16.69 -3.31
N HIS A 174 -15.45 -17.81 -2.73
CA HIS A 174 -15.59 -18.08 -1.29
C HIS A 174 -14.58 -17.33 -0.43
N GLN A 175 -13.54 -16.73 -1.03
CA GLN A 175 -12.51 -15.94 -0.33
C GLN A 175 -12.78 -14.44 -0.50
N GLN A 176 -12.89 -13.75 0.63
CA GLN A 176 -13.29 -12.33 0.68
C GLN A 176 -12.20 -11.43 1.27
N CYS A 177 -11.17 -12.03 1.85
CA CYS A 177 -10.08 -11.34 2.51
C CYS A 177 -8.74 -11.90 2.04
N LEU A 178 -7.82 -11.02 1.70
CA LEU A 178 -6.43 -11.36 1.44
C LEU A 178 -5.58 -10.89 2.61
N VAL A 179 -4.71 -11.78 3.08
CA VAL A 179 -3.80 -11.54 4.20
C VAL A 179 -2.37 -11.72 3.73
N TRP A 180 -1.53 -10.80 4.11
CA TRP A 180 -0.08 -10.86 3.96
C TRP A 180 0.57 -10.72 5.35
N ARG A 181 1.66 -11.44 5.60
CA ARG A 181 2.34 -11.45 6.89
C ARG A 181 3.83 -11.21 6.73
N ASP A 182 4.40 -10.37 7.63
CA ASP A 182 5.83 -10.34 7.93
C ASP A 182 6.12 -10.83 9.36
N GLU A 183 7.31 -10.59 9.85
CA GLU A 183 7.74 -11.00 11.19
C GLU A 183 6.99 -10.25 12.30
N THR A 184 6.50 -9.05 12.03
CA THR A 184 5.97 -8.11 13.04
C THR A 184 4.47 -7.91 12.95
N GLN A 185 3.87 -8.13 11.78
CA GLN A 185 2.48 -7.76 11.53
C GLN A 185 1.79 -8.63 10.50
N TRP A 186 0.46 -8.64 10.62
CA TRP A 186 -0.48 -9.07 9.62
C TRP A 186 -1.06 -7.85 8.92
N LEU A 187 -0.96 -7.78 7.61
CA LEU A 187 -1.72 -6.86 6.77
C LEU A 187 -2.87 -7.62 6.13
N TRP A 188 -4.04 -7.04 6.14
CA TRP A 188 -5.23 -7.65 5.57
C TRP A 188 -6.05 -6.65 4.78
N ALA A 189 -6.77 -7.12 3.78
CA ALA A 189 -7.74 -6.34 3.05
C ALA A 189 -8.93 -7.19 2.60
N THR A 190 -10.09 -6.56 2.61
CA THR A 190 -11.32 -7.01 1.96
C THR A 190 -11.63 -6.03 0.81
N ARG A 191 -12.75 -6.22 0.12
CA ARG A 191 -13.19 -5.30 -0.93
C ARG A 191 -13.38 -3.85 -0.43
N SER A 192 -13.88 -3.68 0.80
CA SER A 192 -14.30 -2.37 1.35
C SER A 192 -13.46 -1.87 2.51
N SER A 193 -12.57 -2.68 3.04
CA SER A 193 -11.77 -2.34 4.23
C SER A 193 -10.39 -2.97 4.17
N TRP A 194 -9.47 -2.42 4.92
CA TRP A 194 -8.11 -2.92 5.08
C TRP A 194 -7.58 -2.52 6.45
N GLY A 195 -6.53 -3.17 6.90
CA GLY A 195 -5.91 -2.84 8.17
C GLY A 195 -4.72 -3.73 8.49
N ARG A 196 -4.28 -3.62 9.74
CA ARG A 196 -3.17 -4.39 10.27
C ARG A 196 -3.46 -4.92 11.67
N LYS A 197 -2.73 -5.96 12.06
CA LYS A 197 -2.63 -6.48 13.43
C LYS A 197 -1.18 -6.85 13.71
N LEU A 198 -0.74 -6.70 14.95
CA LEU A 198 0.60 -7.13 15.33
C LEU A 198 0.62 -8.66 15.49
N THR A 199 1.74 -9.29 15.09
CA THR A 199 1.94 -10.74 15.29
C THR A 199 2.09 -11.10 16.77
N GLY A 200 2.47 -10.14 17.63
CA GLY A 200 2.48 -10.31 19.08
C GLY A 200 1.08 -10.38 19.72
N ASP A 201 0.09 -9.72 19.10
CA ASP A 201 -1.30 -9.73 19.56
C ASP A 201 -2.09 -10.92 18.99
N ILE A 202 -1.76 -11.31 17.75
CA ILE A 202 -2.44 -12.36 16.98
C ILE A 202 -1.37 -13.27 16.39
N GLY A 203 -1.22 -14.46 16.98
CA GLY A 203 -0.21 -15.42 16.55
C GLY A 203 -0.63 -16.27 15.34
N ARG A 204 -1.93 -16.47 15.13
CA ARG A 204 -2.48 -17.45 14.19
C ARG A 204 -3.54 -16.84 13.28
N LEU A 205 -3.71 -17.45 12.09
CA LEU A 205 -4.67 -17.00 11.09
C LEU A 205 -6.13 -17.14 11.55
N ASP A 206 -6.44 -18.17 12.31
CA ASP A 206 -7.79 -18.39 12.87
C ASP A 206 -8.18 -17.31 13.90
N GLU A 207 -7.24 -16.85 14.70
CA GLU A 207 -7.42 -15.71 15.61
C GLU A 207 -7.67 -14.40 14.85
N LEU A 208 -6.92 -14.18 13.75
CA LEU A 208 -7.15 -13.04 12.87
C LEU A 208 -8.54 -13.12 12.23
N ALA A 209 -8.95 -14.29 11.75
CA ALA A 209 -10.26 -14.52 11.18
C ALA A 209 -11.39 -14.18 12.16
N ALA A 210 -11.27 -14.65 13.41
CA ALA A 210 -12.22 -14.34 14.48
C ALA A 210 -12.29 -12.83 14.75
N THR A 211 -11.13 -12.14 14.80
CA THR A 211 -11.07 -10.67 14.99
C THR A 211 -11.75 -9.90 13.85
N LEU A 212 -11.66 -10.42 12.64
CA LEU A 212 -12.30 -9.83 11.45
C LEU A 212 -13.75 -10.27 11.26
N SER A 213 -14.27 -11.13 12.14
CA SER A 213 -15.60 -11.76 12.01
C SER A 213 -15.77 -12.52 10.69
N LEU A 214 -14.71 -13.18 10.23
CA LEU A 214 -14.67 -13.97 9.01
C LEU A 214 -14.47 -15.46 9.32
N SER A 215 -14.99 -16.34 8.45
CA SER A 215 -14.58 -17.74 8.46
C SER A 215 -13.10 -17.85 8.02
N PRO A 216 -12.28 -18.74 8.63
CA PRO A 216 -10.92 -18.98 8.16
C PRO A 216 -10.85 -19.38 6.67
N THR A 217 -11.87 -20.07 6.16
CA THR A 217 -11.98 -20.44 4.73
C THR A 217 -12.24 -19.26 3.81
N ALA A 218 -12.73 -18.13 4.34
CA ALA A 218 -12.94 -16.91 3.59
C ALA A 218 -11.66 -16.05 3.44
N ILE A 219 -10.56 -16.51 4.04
CA ILE A 219 -9.27 -15.81 4.00
C ILE A 219 -8.29 -16.53 3.09
N ALA A 220 -7.70 -15.78 2.15
CA ALA A 220 -6.53 -16.20 1.39
C ALA A 220 -5.27 -15.67 2.08
N LEU A 221 -4.26 -16.50 2.26
CA LEU A 221 -2.96 -16.11 2.80
C LEU A 221 -1.93 -16.02 1.67
N CYS A 222 -1.19 -14.92 1.62
CA CYS A 222 -0.03 -14.77 0.75
C CYS A 222 1.17 -15.48 1.38
N ASP A 223 1.38 -16.73 1.01
CA ASP A 223 2.52 -17.54 1.41
C ASP A 223 2.95 -18.49 0.27
N PRO A 224 4.04 -19.27 0.42
CA PRO A 224 4.49 -20.18 -0.63
C PRO A 224 3.48 -21.25 -1.05
N SER A 225 2.51 -21.59 -0.19
CA SER A 225 1.49 -22.62 -0.42
C SER A 225 0.09 -22.06 -0.70
N GLY A 226 -0.10 -20.76 -0.51
CA GLY A 226 -1.37 -20.06 -0.64
C GLY A 226 -1.49 -19.21 -1.90
N PHE A 227 -1.94 -17.97 -1.74
CA PHE A 227 -2.13 -17.04 -2.85
C PHE A 227 -0.79 -16.55 -3.42
N ASP A 228 -0.53 -16.84 -4.69
CA ASP A 228 0.62 -16.29 -5.41
C ASP A 228 0.20 -15.01 -6.15
N PRO A 229 0.72 -13.82 -5.78
CA PRO A 229 0.39 -12.56 -6.42
C PRO A 229 0.78 -12.51 -7.90
N LEU A 230 1.76 -13.30 -8.33
CA LEU A 230 2.14 -13.36 -9.75
C LEU A 230 1.09 -14.05 -10.63
N ASN A 231 0.11 -14.77 -10.06
CA ASN A 231 -0.96 -15.37 -10.87
C ASN A 231 -1.88 -14.33 -11.51
N VAL A 232 -1.87 -13.08 -11.06
CA VAL A 232 -2.60 -11.97 -11.69
C VAL A 232 -1.83 -11.33 -12.86
N VAL A 233 -0.58 -11.74 -13.06
CA VAL A 233 0.29 -11.22 -14.11
C VAL A 233 0.22 -12.15 -15.32
N SER A 234 -0.23 -11.63 -16.46
CA SER A 234 -0.45 -12.41 -17.69
C SER A 234 0.85 -12.89 -18.32
N VAL A 235 1.90 -12.06 -18.29
CA VAL A 235 3.21 -12.41 -18.85
C VAL A 235 4.30 -12.08 -17.83
N ARG A 236 5.16 -13.06 -17.57
CA ARG A 236 6.24 -12.99 -16.61
C ARG A 236 7.57 -13.06 -17.35
N GLN A 237 8.32 -11.97 -17.38
CA GLN A 237 9.68 -11.99 -17.93
C GLN A 237 10.67 -12.54 -16.90
N PRO A 238 11.49 -13.54 -17.23
CA PRO A 238 12.56 -14.00 -16.35
C PRO A 238 13.62 -12.90 -16.06
N PRO A 239 14.28 -12.92 -14.90
CA PRO A 239 14.09 -13.87 -13.81
C PRO A 239 12.82 -13.61 -13.00
N ILE A 240 12.11 -14.68 -12.60
CA ILE A 240 10.94 -14.60 -11.72
C ILE A 240 11.43 -14.55 -10.26
N PRO A 241 10.83 -13.72 -9.38
CA PRO A 241 11.24 -13.67 -7.98
C PRO A 241 11.02 -15.02 -7.29
N PRO A 242 12.03 -15.55 -6.56
CA PRO A 242 11.98 -16.89 -5.98
C PRO A 242 10.93 -17.02 -4.86
N HIS A 243 10.52 -15.89 -4.26
CA HIS A 243 9.51 -15.81 -3.20
C HIS A 243 8.51 -14.73 -3.56
N SER A 244 7.64 -15.02 -4.54
CA SER A 244 6.68 -14.06 -5.11
C SER A 244 5.76 -13.42 -4.06
N HIS A 245 5.34 -14.18 -3.03
CA HIS A 245 4.50 -13.69 -1.94
C HIS A 245 5.10 -12.49 -1.19
N ARG A 246 6.43 -12.35 -1.12
CA ARG A 246 7.09 -11.17 -0.51
C ARG A 246 6.83 -9.89 -1.28
N PHE A 247 6.61 -9.99 -2.58
CA PHE A 247 6.38 -8.87 -3.49
C PHE A 247 4.90 -8.47 -3.62
N THR A 248 4.01 -9.09 -2.86
CA THR A 248 2.56 -8.87 -2.96
C THR A 248 2.21 -7.39 -2.84
N ILE A 249 2.71 -6.72 -1.80
CA ILE A 249 2.42 -5.29 -1.58
C ILE A 249 2.97 -4.45 -2.73
N ALA A 250 4.24 -4.66 -3.11
CA ALA A 250 4.86 -3.92 -4.22
C ALA A 250 4.10 -4.12 -5.54
N LEU A 251 3.67 -5.35 -5.84
CA LEU A 251 2.86 -5.61 -7.03
C LEU A 251 1.48 -4.94 -6.95
N GLY A 252 0.79 -5.03 -5.81
CA GLY A 252 -0.50 -4.38 -5.59
C GLY A 252 -0.42 -2.87 -5.75
N LEU A 253 0.64 -2.23 -5.25
CA LEU A 253 0.93 -0.81 -5.47
C LEU A 253 1.10 -0.50 -6.96
N ALA A 254 1.90 -1.27 -7.69
CA ALA A 254 2.14 -1.08 -9.12
C ALA A 254 0.86 -1.25 -9.96
N MET A 255 -0.04 -2.15 -9.56
CA MET A 255 -1.35 -2.34 -10.17
C MET A 255 -2.34 -1.23 -9.79
N GLY A 256 -2.08 -0.52 -8.70
CA GLY A 256 -2.83 0.65 -8.27
C GLY A 256 -2.62 1.84 -9.19
N GLY A 257 -3.56 2.77 -9.18
CA GLY A 257 -3.47 4.05 -9.88
C GLY A 257 -4.12 4.03 -11.23
N SER A 258 -5.36 4.28 -11.19
CA SER A 258 -6.17 5.22 -11.96
C SER A 258 -7.47 5.29 -11.17
N TYR A 259 -7.57 6.25 -10.29
CA TYR A 259 -8.84 6.76 -9.83
C TYR A 259 -9.30 7.79 -10.83
#